data_cc9c5fbfa44ac1bad33b21fd6890d5b8
#
_entry.id   cc9c5fbfa44ac1bad33b21fd6890d5b8
#
_cell.length_a   1.000
_cell.length_b   1.000
_cell.length_c   1.000
_cell.angle_alpha   90.00
_cell.angle_beta   90.00
_cell.angle_gamma   90.00
#
_symmetry.space_group_name_H-M   'P 1'
#
loop_
_entity.id
_entity.type
_entity.pdbx_description
1 polymer ?
#
loop_
_entity_poly.entity_id
_entity_poly.type
_entity_poly.pdbx_seq_one_letter_code
_entity_poly.pdbx_strand_id
1 'polypeptide(L)' 'MNKPYLVSFAPHSEIAYTFEVDAKDADEAQDLASYDFKFDIGGDRFKDFECVKIETFNEKTEDWDEV' A
#
# COMPACT_ATOMS: atom_id res chain seq x y z
N MET A 1 12.05 -1.85 13.87
CA MET A 1 10.74 -1.58 14.49
C MET A 1 9.71 -1.27 13.40
N ASN A 2 8.55 -1.91 13.46
CA ASN A 2 7.54 -1.73 12.42
C ASN A 2 6.74 -0.46 12.62
N LYS A 3 6.32 0.12 11.51
CA LYS A 3 5.47 1.32 11.47
C LYS A 3 4.25 1.03 10.62
N PRO A 4 3.14 1.72 10.82
CA PRO A 4 2.00 1.59 9.92
C PRO A 4 2.23 2.32 8.61
N TYR A 5 1.85 1.68 7.51
CA TYR A 5 1.90 2.25 6.18
C TYR A 5 0.55 2.07 5.49
N LEU A 6 0.18 3.04 4.69
CA LEU A 6 -0.94 2.91 3.76
C LEU A 6 -0.37 2.77 2.35
N VAL A 7 -0.70 1.68 1.69
CA VAL A 7 -0.23 1.42 0.33
C VAL A 7 -1.44 1.42 -0.59
N SER A 8 -1.43 2.30 -1.55
CA SER A 8 -2.57 2.48 -2.46
C SER A 8 -2.24 1.96 -3.85
N PHE A 9 -3.19 1.25 -4.43
CA PHE A 9 -3.10 0.69 -5.78
C PHE A 9 -4.24 1.21 -6.62
N ALA A 10 -3.98 1.47 -7.88
CA ALA A 10 -5.00 1.91 -8.82
C ALA A 10 -4.80 1.24 -10.17
N PRO A 11 -5.90 0.86 -10.85
CA PRO A 11 -5.82 0.47 -12.24
C PRO A 11 -5.66 1.73 -13.09
N HIS A 12 -5.47 1.57 -14.37
CA HIS A 12 -5.36 2.71 -15.28
C HIS A 12 -6.60 3.60 -15.29
N SER A 13 -7.69 3.13 -14.68
CA SER A 13 -8.96 3.87 -14.63
C SER A 13 -9.63 3.78 -13.28
N GLU A 14 -9.50 4.68 -12.42
CA GLU A 14 -10.46 5.16 -11.44
C GLU A 14 -10.52 4.63 -10.01
N ILE A 15 -10.42 3.35 -9.68
CA ILE A 15 -10.64 2.94 -8.29
C ILE A 15 -9.33 2.63 -7.60
N ALA A 16 -9.00 3.44 -6.59
CA ALA A 16 -7.85 3.16 -5.74
C ALA A 16 -8.24 2.20 -4.63
N TYR A 17 -7.41 1.21 -4.39
CA TYR A 17 -7.52 0.34 -3.22
C TYR A 17 -6.38 0.69 -2.28
N THR A 18 -6.69 0.80 -1.00
CA THR A 18 -5.69 1.15 0.01
C THR A 18 -5.61 0.05 1.06
N PHE A 19 -4.40 -0.38 1.37
CA PHE A 19 -4.14 -1.40 2.38
C PHE A 19 -3.27 -0.80 3.47
N GLU A 20 -3.65 -1.05 4.74
CA GLU A 20 -2.83 -0.68 5.88
C GLU A 20 -2.00 -1.90 6.28
N VAL A 21 -0.68 -1.71 6.33
CA VAL A 21 0.24 -2.77 6.73
C VAL A 21 1.27 -2.23 7.70
N ASP A 22 1.77 -3.10 8.58
CA ASP A 22 2.88 -2.78 9.46
C ASP A 22 4.16 -3.30 8.81
N ALA A 23 5.14 -2.44 8.64
CA ALA A 23 6.40 -2.80 8.01
C ALA A 23 7.55 -1.98 8.57
N LYS A 24 8.77 -2.43 8.34
CA LYS A 24 9.97 -1.73 8.81
C LYS A 24 10.32 -0.55 7.90
N ASP A 25 9.93 -0.61 6.63
CA ASP A 25 10.18 0.45 5.65
C ASP A 25 9.16 0.38 4.52
N ALA A 26 9.23 1.36 3.61
CA ALA A 26 8.28 1.46 2.52
C ALA A 26 8.37 0.29 1.54
N ASP A 27 9.56 -0.23 1.27
CA ASP A 27 9.75 -1.36 0.37
C ASP A 27 9.05 -2.60 0.91
N GLU A 28 9.23 -2.89 2.19
CA GLU A 28 8.55 -4.02 2.82
C GLU A 28 7.04 -3.80 2.84
N ALA A 29 6.59 -2.57 3.10
CA ALA A 29 5.16 -2.26 3.10
C ALA A 29 4.54 -2.54 1.75
N GLN A 30 5.20 -2.14 0.68
CA GLN A 30 4.73 -2.40 -0.68
C GLN A 30 4.65 -3.89 -0.97
N ASP A 31 5.66 -4.65 -0.57
CA ASP A 31 5.68 -6.10 -0.77
C ASP A 31 4.53 -6.79 -0.02
N LEU A 32 4.33 -6.42 1.22
CA LEU A 32 3.27 -7.02 2.05
C LEU A 32 1.89 -6.68 1.48
N ALA A 33 1.66 -5.42 1.14
CA ALA A 33 0.38 -5.00 0.59
C ALA A 33 0.12 -5.63 -0.77
N SER A 34 1.14 -5.73 -1.61
CA SER A 34 1.03 -6.37 -2.92
C SER A 34 0.66 -7.84 -2.79
N TYR A 35 1.26 -8.53 -1.84
CA TYR A 35 0.97 -9.93 -1.59
C TYR A 35 -0.50 -10.11 -1.17
N ASP A 36 -0.95 -9.31 -0.23
CA ASP A 36 -2.33 -9.40 0.26
C ASP A 36 -3.33 -9.06 -0.85
N PHE A 37 -3.06 -8.02 -1.61
CA PHE A 37 -3.93 -7.60 -2.70
C PHE A 37 -4.01 -8.66 -3.79
N LYS A 38 -2.86 -9.20 -4.18
CA LYS A 38 -2.79 -10.26 -5.18
C LYS A 38 -3.55 -11.50 -4.74
N PHE A 39 -3.49 -11.83 -3.45
CA PHE A 39 -4.23 -12.96 -2.90
C PHE A 39 -5.74 -12.73 -2.97
N ASP A 40 -6.17 -11.49 -2.71
CA ASP A 40 -7.59 -11.13 -2.69
C ASP A 40 -8.23 -11.14 -4.08
N ILE A 41 -7.56 -10.57 -5.08
CA ILE A 41 -8.15 -10.38 -6.41
C ILE A 41 -7.65 -11.37 -7.45
N GLY A 42 -6.62 -12.13 -7.13
CA GLY A 42 -6.02 -13.07 -8.07
C GLY A 42 -4.92 -12.44 -8.93
N GLY A 43 -3.92 -13.25 -9.30
CA GLY A 43 -2.75 -12.76 -10.02
C GLY A 43 -3.07 -12.16 -11.38
N ASP A 44 -4.09 -12.67 -12.07
CA ASP A 44 -4.47 -12.18 -13.39
C ASP A 44 -5.02 -10.75 -13.35
N ARG A 45 -5.75 -10.43 -12.30
CA ARG A 45 -6.31 -9.08 -12.13
C ARG A 45 -5.29 -8.13 -11.52
N PHE A 46 -4.43 -8.64 -10.64
CA PHE A 46 -3.43 -7.84 -9.95
C PHE A 46 -2.51 -7.10 -10.93
N LYS A 47 -2.16 -7.74 -12.03
CA LYS A 47 -1.24 -7.13 -13.02
C LYS A 47 -1.77 -5.85 -13.66
N ASP A 48 -3.10 -5.63 -13.57
CA ASP A 48 -3.72 -4.41 -14.10
C ASP A 48 -3.63 -3.23 -13.12
N PHE A 49 -3.10 -3.48 -11.92
CA PHE A 49 -2.97 -2.47 -10.88
C PHE A 49 -1.50 -2.13 -10.65
N GLU A 50 -1.26 -0.90 -10.23
CA GLU A 50 0.09 -0.50 -9.84
C GLU A 50 0.03 0.28 -8.53
N CYS A 51 1.12 0.23 -7.79
CA CYS A 51 1.25 0.99 -6.56
C CYS A 51 1.45 2.45 -6.92
N VAL A 52 0.49 3.30 -6.53
CA VAL A 52 0.52 4.72 -6.89
C VAL A 52 0.92 5.62 -5.74
N LYS A 53 0.85 5.11 -4.51
CA LYS A 53 1.14 5.94 -3.34
C LYS A 53 1.45 5.07 -2.14
N ILE A 54 2.43 5.49 -1.35
CA ILE A 54 2.75 4.88 -0.05
C ILE A 54 2.83 6.01 0.95
N GLU A 55 2.10 5.86 2.08
CA GLU A 55 2.10 6.85 3.15
C GLU A 55 2.49 6.18 4.46
N THR A 56 3.13 6.93 5.35
CA THR A 56 3.45 6.48 6.69
C THR A 56 2.83 7.42 7.70
N PHE A 57 2.41 6.88 8.86
CA PHE A 57 1.80 7.69 9.89
C PHE A 57 2.87 8.48 10.65
N ASN A 58 2.66 9.78 10.76
CA ASN A 58 3.54 10.67 11.52
C ASN A 58 2.89 10.95 12.87
N GLU A 59 3.44 10.39 13.94
CA GLU A 59 2.90 10.52 15.29
C GLU A 59 2.96 11.96 15.81
N LYS A 60 3.91 12.75 15.32
CA LYS A 60 4.07 14.13 15.75
C LYS A 60 2.96 15.04 15.26
N THR A 61 2.49 14.80 14.05
CA THR A 61 1.41 15.57 13.42
C THR A 61 0.09 14.86 13.47
N GLU A 62 0.09 13.57 13.86
CA GLU A 62 -1.08 12.70 13.83
C GLU A 62 -1.72 12.65 12.45
N ASP A 63 -0.88 12.63 11.42
CA ASP A 63 -1.32 12.63 10.03
C ASP A 63 -0.45 11.66 9.21
N TRP A 64 -0.89 11.38 7.99
CA TRP A 64 -0.18 10.49 7.08
C TRP A 64 0.67 11.32 6.12
N ASP A 65 1.95 10.98 6.03
CA ASP A 65 2.89 11.63 5.13
C ASP A 65 3.23 10.69 3.99
N GLU A 66 3.26 11.22 2.78
CA GLU A 66 3.67 10.45 1.60
C GLU A 66 5.18 10.17 1.67
N VAL A 67 5.52 8.93 1.38
CA VAL A 67 6.92 8.47 1.40
C VAL A 67 7.61 8.79 0.09
#